data_0c3835b6a98185c64f4980e29551ba3b
#
_entry.id   0c3835b6a98185c64f4980e29551ba3b
#
_cell.length_a   1.000
_cell.length_b   1.000
_cell.length_c   1.000
_cell.angle_alpha   90.00
_cell.angle_beta   90.00
_cell.angle_gamma   90.00
#
_symmetry.space_group_name_H-M   'P 1'
#
loop_
_entity.id
_entity.type
_entity.pdbx_description
1 polymer ?
#
loop_
_entity_poly.entity_id
_entity_poly.type
_entity_poly.pdbx_seq_one_letter_code
_entity_poly.pdbx_strand_id
1 'polypeptide(L)'
;MKKTFIALALAAFVTPAFAVNTTYGSDQNVDGNYNVTTGQKLTVAGQGNTVTGVDIVTSGDSNVVSGIHNVVDGKINVVSGHNAAVKGNMSVAIGQRAEAYNSMVTAVGSGTKGLGESSVALGKGATTGEEAKASTAVGPHATAMAPSAFAGALHAYAGGAQSVALGQSSQSMGEKSTAIGSGAQALERFSTAVGGNAVATNKHDVALGFGSKTTGAVGTATTEVNGVKYGIFAGHRPVGETSMGSEGWERNVTNVAAGRITKTSTDAVNGSQLFAVANQVGENTKGFEANKKAIAELGDVVAINAGNIEANTQQITTLNHTVQQQNTWNEAQDGQINELRGNVSVNSERLDNLTALVKGMGANEAILRKEMHDLRRESRAGIAGANAIAGIPQPHAPGQTAFGVGAGYFKHEGAVALGVSHISNSGKWVTKAGVNFDTRKNVGATIGLSYVLGGVPVVAPAPVVIHKTEVVEKVIVREVAPVPAQVKVRQ
;
A
#
# COMPACT_ATOMS: atom_id res chain seq x y z
N MET A 1 51.93 34.65 -44.26
CA MET A 1 50.82 33.83 -43.76
C MET A 1 49.73 33.42 -44.79
N LYS A 2 49.55 34.05 -45.90
CA LYS A 2 48.50 33.76 -46.90
C LYS A 2 48.89 32.70 -47.95
N LYS A 3 50.17 32.29 -48.07
CA LYS A 3 50.62 31.33 -49.08
C LYS A 3 50.63 29.85 -48.59
N THR A 4 50.57 29.60 -47.28
CA THR A 4 50.57 28.26 -46.72
C THR A 4 49.16 27.60 -46.74
N PHE A 5 48.10 28.41 -46.73
CA PHE A 5 46.72 27.90 -46.79
C PHE A 5 46.29 27.37 -48.15
N ILE A 6 46.85 27.91 -49.22
CA ILE A 6 46.51 27.47 -50.62
C ILE A 6 47.21 26.15 -50.96
N ALA A 7 48.43 25.91 -50.43
CA ALA A 7 49.11 24.64 -50.64
C ALA A 7 48.49 23.44 -49.91
N LEU A 8 47.88 23.69 -48.78
CA LEU A 8 47.20 22.64 -48.00
C LEU A 8 45.86 22.20 -48.63
N ALA A 9 45.15 23.13 -49.28
CA ALA A 9 43.88 22.80 -49.97
C ALA A 9 44.10 22.04 -51.30
N LEU A 10 45.26 22.17 -51.96
CA LEU A 10 45.52 21.47 -53.21
C LEU A 10 46.11 20.07 -52.99
N ALA A 11 46.74 19.80 -51.84
CA ALA A 11 47.26 18.50 -51.50
C ALA A 11 46.16 17.49 -51.10
N ALA A 12 45.00 17.97 -50.68
CA ALA A 12 43.87 17.13 -50.27
C ALA A 12 43.11 16.45 -51.43
N PHE A 13 43.42 16.81 -52.68
CA PHE A 13 42.65 16.31 -53.86
C PHE A 13 43.34 15.21 -54.70
N VAL A 14 44.58 14.88 -54.41
CA VAL A 14 45.33 13.98 -55.34
C VAL A 14 46.12 12.84 -54.64
N THR A 15 45.99 12.65 -53.36
CA THR A 15 46.63 11.50 -52.71
C THR A 15 45.58 10.51 -52.19
N PRO A 16 45.76 9.17 -52.40
CA PRO A 16 45.00 8.23 -51.63
C PRO A 16 45.15 8.61 -50.17
N ALA A 17 44.06 8.58 -49.42
CA ALA A 17 44.02 9.00 -48.01
C ALA A 17 45.05 8.17 -47.22
N PHE A 18 46.31 8.64 -47.22
CA PHE A 18 47.29 8.17 -46.26
C PHE A 18 46.83 8.69 -44.88
N ALA A 19 46.80 7.80 -43.96
CA ALA A 19 46.50 8.09 -42.56
C ALA A 19 47.56 9.11 -42.03
N VAL A 20 47.24 10.40 -42.09
CA VAL A 20 48.15 11.49 -41.69
C VAL A 20 47.69 12.12 -40.40
N ASN A 21 48.62 12.25 -39.47
CA ASN A 21 48.43 13.07 -38.30
C ASN A 21 48.51 14.55 -38.62
N THR A 22 47.68 15.39 -38.02
CA THR A 22 47.74 16.85 -38.10
C THR A 22 48.23 17.40 -36.76
N THR A 23 49.41 17.95 -36.70
CA THR A 23 50.05 18.40 -35.45
C THR A 23 50.40 19.88 -35.51
N TYR A 24 50.05 20.65 -34.46
CA TYR A 24 50.39 22.06 -34.30
C TYR A 24 50.96 22.29 -32.88
N GLY A 25 52.22 22.79 -32.82
CA GLY A 25 52.90 23.11 -31.54
C GLY A 25 54.26 22.41 -31.42
N SER A 26 54.82 22.35 -30.19
CA SER A 26 56.15 21.83 -29.89
C SER A 26 56.13 20.62 -28.97
N ASP A 27 57.20 19.85 -28.98
CA ASP A 27 57.42 18.68 -28.08
C ASP A 27 56.28 17.63 -28.14
N GLN A 28 55.85 17.27 -29.36
CA GLN A 28 54.78 16.29 -29.55
C GLN A 28 55.33 14.95 -30.02
N ASN A 29 54.96 13.89 -29.33
CA ASN A 29 55.20 12.50 -29.73
C ASN A 29 53.85 11.88 -30.12
N VAL A 30 53.62 11.69 -31.44
CA VAL A 30 52.33 11.21 -31.96
C VAL A 30 52.55 9.95 -32.76
N ASP A 31 52.09 8.83 -32.22
CA ASP A 31 52.11 7.50 -32.86
C ASP A 31 50.70 7.08 -33.28
N GLY A 32 50.58 6.42 -34.43
CA GLY A 32 49.31 6.04 -35.04
C GLY A 32 48.86 6.97 -36.16
N ASN A 33 47.54 6.95 -36.51
CA ASN A 33 47.05 7.61 -37.71
C ASN A 33 45.78 8.46 -37.39
N TYR A 34 45.51 9.44 -38.25
CA TYR A 34 44.31 10.32 -38.12
C TYR A 34 44.24 11.15 -36.83
N ASN A 35 45.35 11.37 -36.13
CA ASN A 35 45.36 12.18 -34.94
C ASN A 35 45.43 13.66 -35.28
N VAL A 36 44.65 14.47 -34.57
CA VAL A 36 44.75 15.97 -34.60
C VAL A 36 45.27 16.41 -33.27
N THR A 37 46.45 17.05 -33.26
CA THR A 37 47.05 17.51 -31.99
C THR A 37 47.42 19.00 -32.06
N THR A 38 47.12 19.73 -31.02
CA THR A 38 47.43 21.16 -30.91
C THR A 38 47.94 21.49 -29.50
N GLY A 39 49.19 21.90 -29.39
CA GLY A 39 49.74 22.30 -28.07
C GLY A 39 51.19 21.92 -27.83
N GLN A 40 51.57 21.69 -26.58
CA GLN A 40 52.96 21.44 -26.17
C GLN A 40 53.05 20.16 -25.29
N LYS A 41 54.14 19.41 -25.40
CA LYS A 41 54.41 18.20 -24.61
C LYS A 41 53.28 17.18 -24.72
N LEU A 42 52.82 16.90 -25.92
CA LEU A 42 51.75 15.93 -26.16
C LEU A 42 52.35 14.57 -26.49
N THR A 43 51.91 13.53 -25.79
CA THR A 43 52.19 12.13 -26.12
C THR A 43 50.88 11.49 -26.51
N VAL A 44 50.73 11.12 -27.77
CA VAL A 44 49.51 10.54 -28.32
C VAL A 44 49.82 9.23 -29.02
N ALA A 45 49.21 8.15 -28.56
CA ALA A 45 49.34 6.81 -29.21
C ALA A 45 47.94 6.29 -29.56
N GLY A 46 47.77 5.77 -30.79
CA GLY A 46 46.50 5.26 -31.32
C GLY A 46 46.00 6.02 -32.54
N GLN A 47 44.71 5.85 -32.86
CA GLN A 47 44.16 6.39 -34.10
C GLN A 47 42.96 7.35 -33.81
N GLY A 48 42.82 8.37 -34.64
CA GLY A 48 41.64 9.24 -34.63
C GLY A 48 41.49 10.10 -33.35
N ASN A 49 42.57 10.35 -32.63
CA ASN A 49 42.53 11.18 -31.43
C ASN A 49 42.54 12.68 -31.78
N THR A 50 41.77 13.47 -31.06
CA THR A 50 41.83 14.94 -31.09
C THR A 50 42.34 15.43 -29.75
N VAL A 51 43.56 15.98 -29.71
CA VAL A 51 44.22 16.37 -28.45
C VAL A 51 44.64 17.85 -28.51
N THR A 52 44.20 18.64 -27.56
CA THR A 52 44.54 20.09 -27.49
C THR A 52 44.96 20.49 -26.10
N GLY A 53 46.17 21.05 -25.93
CA GLY A 53 46.60 21.54 -24.63
C GLY A 53 48.09 21.38 -24.34
N VAL A 54 48.41 21.18 -23.05
CA VAL A 54 49.82 21.12 -22.59
C VAL A 54 50.01 19.91 -21.68
N ASP A 55 51.09 19.17 -21.93
CA ASP A 55 51.51 18.02 -21.11
C ASP A 55 50.42 16.97 -20.97
N ILE A 56 49.91 16.49 -22.12
CA ILE A 56 48.84 15.50 -22.21
C ILE A 56 49.39 14.18 -22.70
N VAL A 57 49.00 13.11 -22.02
CA VAL A 57 49.28 11.72 -22.45
C VAL A 57 47.96 11.05 -22.82
N THR A 58 47.87 10.57 -24.07
CA THR A 58 46.69 9.86 -24.58
C THR A 58 47.12 8.56 -25.21
N SER A 59 46.55 7.45 -24.76
CA SER A 59 46.71 6.14 -25.39
C SER A 59 45.34 5.56 -25.77
N GLY A 60 45.27 4.88 -26.92
CA GLY A 60 44.03 4.34 -27.50
C GLY A 60 43.44 5.20 -28.61
N ASP A 61 42.24 4.81 -29.09
CA ASP A 61 41.70 5.36 -30.33
C ASP A 61 40.47 6.26 -30.07
N SER A 62 40.29 7.25 -30.98
CA SER A 62 39.08 8.07 -31.05
C SER A 62 38.81 8.88 -29.78
N ASN A 63 39.85 9.32 -29.06
CA ASN A 63 39.72 10.15 -27.89
C ASN A 63 39.68 11.63 -28.27
N VAL A 64 38.88 12.43 -27.53
CA VAL A 64 38.88 13.89 -27.60
C VAL A 64 39.38 14.43 -26.24
N VAL A 65 40.54 15.06 -26.24
CA VAL A 65 41.24 15.50 -25.03
C VAL A 65 41.58 16.97 -25.10
N SER A 66 41.24 17.72 -24.12
CA SER A 66 41.62 19.16 -24.03
C SER A 66 42.05 19.57 -22.60
N GLY A 67 43.00 20.48 -22.50
CA GLY A 67 43.42 21.04 -21.21
C GLY A 67 44.90 20.86 -20.86
N ILE A 68 45.23 20.63 -19.60
CA ILE A 68 46.60 20.59 -19.11
C ILE A 68 46.79 19.33 -18.21
N HIS A 69 47.91 18.63 -18.38
CA HIS A 69 48.30 17.47 -17.58
C HIS A 69 47.29 16.35 -17.55
N ASN A 70 46.49 16.18 -18.61
CA ASN A 70 45.49 15.09 -18.67
C ASN A 70 46.11 13.76 -19.10
N VAL A 71 45.61 12.67 -18.53
CA VAL A 71 46.05 11.30 -18.85
C VAL A 71 44.85 10.48 -19.31
N VAL A 72 44.94 9.92 -20.51
CA VAL A 72 43.89 9.09 -21.11
C VAL A 72 44.46 7.77 -21.55
N ASP A 73 43.89 6.70 -21.03
CA ASP A 73 44.17 5.32 -21.42
C ASP A 73 42.86 4.59 -21.75
N GLY A 74 42.64 4.33 -23.05
CA GLY A 74 41.43 3.72 -23.56
C GLY A 74 40.90 4.35 -24.84
N LYS A 75 39.67 3.99 -25.22
CA LYS A 75 39.11 4.37 -26.53
C LYS A 75 37.78 5.13 -26.38
N ILE A 76 37.54 6.05 -27.29
CA ILE A 76 36.28 6.80 -27.43
C ILE A 76 35.99 7.64 -26.16
N ASN A 77 37.00 8.24 -25.60
CA ASN A 77 36.85 9.05 -24.39
C ASN A 77 36.80 10.57 -24.71
N VAL A 78 36.09 11.31 -23.88
CA VAL A 78 36.07 12.76 -23.89
C VAL A 78 36.65 13.29 -22.58
N VAL A 79 37.76 14.02 -22.66
CA VAL A 79 38.47 14.55 -21.50
C VAL A 79 38.72 16.04 -21.65
N SER A 80 38.30 16.80 -20.66
CA SER A 80 38.55 18.24 -20.65
C SER A 80 38.84 18.76 -19.24
N GLY A 81 40.06 19.19 -18.97
CA GLY A 81 40.38 19.67 -17.62
C GLY A 81 41.84 19.94 -17.37
N HIS A 82 42.19 20.05 -16.09
CA HIS A 82 43.54 20.10 -15.59
C HIS A 82 43.81 18.94 -14.64
N ASN A 83 44.75 18.10 -14.95
CA ASN A 83 45.00 16.82 -14.27
C ASN A 83 43.78 15.85 -14.31
N ALA A 84 42.99 15.86 -15.34
CA ALA A 84 41.91 14.92 -15.52
C ALA A 84 42.46 13.57 -16.02
N ALA A 85 41.90 12.46 -15.58
CA ALA A 85 42.33 11.13 -15.92
C ALA A 85 41.22 10.21 -16.34
N VAL A 86 41.45 9.47 -17.42
CA VAL A 86 40.54 8.39 -17.85
C VAL A 86 41.36 7.10 -18.01
N LYS A 87 40.81 6.01 -17.43
CA LYS A 87 41.28 4.64 -17.69
C LYS A 87 40.08 3.78 -18.04
N GLY A 88 39.87 3.54 -19.30
CA GLY A 88 38.69 2.79 -19.79
C GLY A 88 38.19 3.32 -21.11
N ASN A 89 37.06 2.80 -21.58
CA ASN A 89 36.53 3.14 -22.88
C ASN A 89 35.17 3.85 -22.76
N MET A 90 34.85 4.67 -23.75
CA MET A 90 33.56 5.35 -23.87
C MET A 90 33.23 6.22 -22.64
N SER A 91 34.23 6.82 -22.04
CA SER A 91 34.12 7.58 -20.78
C SER A 91 34.31 9.07 -21.00
N VAL A 92 33.73 9.85 -20.09
CA VAL A 92 33.81 11.32 -20.08
C VAL A 92 34.41 11.77 -18.77
N ALA A 93 35.48 12.58 -18.82
CA ALA A 93 36.05 13.24 -17.64
C ALA A 93 36.21 14.74 -17.92
N ILE A 94 35.39 15.59 -17.28
CA ILE A 94 35.39 17.01 -17.46
C ILE A 94 35.55 17.72 -16.10
N GLY A 95 36.64 18.46 -15.95
CA GLY A 95 36.93 19.23 -14.76
C GLY A 95 38.36 19.07 -14.24
N GLN A 96 38.77 19.92 -13.29
CA GLN A 96 40.05 19.79 -12.65
C GLN A 96 40.10 18.51 -11.82
N ARG A 97 41.08 17.64 -12.05
CA ARG A 97 41.22 16.35 -11.36
C ARG A 97 40.00 15.46 -11.46
N ALA A 98 39.27 15.54 -12.57
CA ALA A 98 38.18 14.58 -12.84
C ALA A 98 38.78 13.23 -13.24
N GLU A 99 38.33 12.17 -12.58
CA GLU A 99 38.80 10.79 -12.79
C GLU A 99 37.67 9.93 -13.29
N ALA A 100 37.83 9.25 -14.43
CA ALA A 100 36.90 8.26 -14.94
C ALA A 100 37.65 6.95 -15.17
N TYR A 101 37.63 6.08 -14.19
CA TYR A 101 38.30 4.79 -14.22
C TYR A 101 37.27 3.68 -14.45
N ASN A 102 37.43 2.90 -15.46
CA ASN A 102 36.52 1.92 -16.04
C ASN A 102 35.79 2.44 -17.30
N SER A 103 35.04 1.56 -17.92
CA SER A 103 34.35 1.86 -19.18
C SER A 103 32.95 2.47 -18.95
N MET A 104 32.52 3.29 -19.88
CA MET A 104 31.21 3.95 -19.89
C MET A 104 30.97 4.86 -18.66
N VAL A 105 32.00 5.46 -18.13
CA VAL A 105 31.97 6.35 -16.98
C VAL A 105 31.77 7.80 -17.40
N THR A 106 30.93 8.51 -16.70
CA THR A 106 30.81 9.98 -16.81
C THR A 106 31.24 10.65 -15.51
N ALA A 107 32.33 11.40 -15.52
CA ALA A 107 32.85 12.16 -14.38
C ALA A 107 32.94 13.65 -14.76
N VAL A 108 32.03 14.48 -14.24
CA VAL A 108 31.98 15.92 -14.57
C VAL A 108 31.96 16.76 -13.31
N GLY A 109 33.01 17.54 -13.12
CA GLY A 109 33.21 18.41 -11.97
C GLY A 109 34.64 18.38 -11.45
N SER A 110 35.02 19.35 -10.64
CA SER A 110 36.34 19.38 -10.02
C SER A 110 36.49 18.30 -8.96
N GLY A 111 37.53 17.44 -9.08
CA GLY A 111 37.80 16.37 -8.14
C GLY A 111 36.78 15.23 -8.17
N THR A 112 36.00 15.11 -9.21
CA THR A 112 35.03 14.03 -9.43
C THR A 112 35.75 12.71 -9.61
N LYS A 113 35.17 11.62 -9.08
CA LYS A 113 35.71 10.27 -9.21
C LYS A 113 34.61 9.30 -9.69
N GLY A 114 34.61 8.97 -10.96
CA GLY A 114 33.82 7.90 -11.53
C GLY A 114 34.66 6.63 -11.59
N LEU A 115 34.46 5.72 -10.65
CA LEU A 115 35.30 4.52 -10.53
C LEU A 115 34.59 3.24 -10.95
N GLY A 116 33.26 3.18 -10.82
CA GLY A 116 32.46 2.01 -11.23
C GLY A 116 32.18 1.97 -12.72
N GLU A 117 32.15 0.81 -13.32
CA GLU A 117 31.75 0.62 -14.72
C GLU A 117 30.32 1.14 -14.96
N SER A 118 30.11 1.84 -16.06
CA SER A 118 28.81 2.44 -16.42
C SER A 118 28.28 3.46 -15.41
N SER A 119 29.13 4.04 -14.61
CA SER A 119 28.73 4.98 -13.55
C SER A 119 28.72 6.43 -13.99
N VAL A 120 27.99 7.26 -13.25
CA VAL A 120 27.87 8.69 -13.47
C VAL A 120 28.23 9.44 -12.18
N ALA A 121 29.23 10.31 -12.22
CA ALA A 121 29.61 11.20 -11.13
C ALA A 121 29.56 12.67 -11.65
N LEU A 122 28.62 13.44 -11.17
CA LEU A 122 28.41 14.84 -11.56
C LEU A 122 28.45 15.76 -10.34
N GLY A 123 29.37 16.68 -10.32
CA GLY A 123 29.51 17.69 -9.25
C GLY A 123 30.91 17.68 -8.63
N LYS A 124 31.29 18.78 -7.99
CA LYS A 124 32.58 18.88 -7.30
C LYS A 124 32.75 17.74 -6.29
N GLY A 125 33.78 16.93 -6.45
CA GLY A 125 34.08 15.82 -5.52
C GLY A 125 33.03 14.69 -5.48
N ALA A 126 32.11 14.66 -6.45
CA ALA A 126 31.18 13.54 -6.58
C ALA A 126 31.95 12.24 -6.84
N THR A 127 31.55 11.14 -6.20
CA THR A 127 32.31 9.88 -6.25
C THR A 127 31.41 8.69 -6.45
N THR A 128 31.76 7.81 -7.39
CA THR A 128 31.22 6.44 -7.48
C THR A 128 32.30 5.46 -7.09
N GLY A 129 31.97 4.41 -6.33
CA GLY A 129 32.94 3.41 -5.87
C GLY A 129 33.43 2.50 -7.01
N GLU A 130 34.54 1.81 -6.81
CA GLU A 130 35.14 0.90 -7.82
C GLU A 130 34.18 -0.24 -8.17
N GLU A 131 33.53 -0.84 -7.20
CA GLU A 131 32.56 -1.92 -7.38
C GLU A 131 31.13 -1.40 -7.67
N ALA A 132 30.93 -0.09 -7.69
CA ALA A 132 29.63 0.54 -7.88
C ALA A 132 29.21 0.62 -9.35
N LYS A 133 29.05 -0.51 -10.00
CA LYS A 133 28.60 -0.60 -11.40
C LYS A 133 27.23 0.02 -11.57
N ALA A 134 27.04 0.76 -12.67
CA ALA A 134 25.80 1.46 -13.02
C ALA A 134 25.27 2.39 -11.91
N SER A 135 26.16 2.89 -11.06
CA SER A 135 25.79 3.82 -10.01
C SER A 135 25.82 5.29 -10.48
N THR A 136 25.14 6.15 -9.75
CA THR A 136 25.02 7.56 -10.09
C THR A 136 25.22 8.43 -8.84
N ALA A 137 26.18 9.34 -8.88
CA ALA A 137 26.44 10.34 -7.86
C ALA A 137 26.28 11.76 -8.46
N VAL A 138 25.27 12.51 -8.06
CA VAL A 138 24.96 13.84 -8.58
C VAL A 138 24.89 14.87 -7.45
N GLY A 139 25.79 15.80 -7.46
CA GLY A 139 25.87 16.86 -6.45
C GLY A 139 27.26 16.98 -5.84
N PRO A 140 27.60 18.10 -5.22
CA PRO A 140 28.90 18.28 -4.58
C PRO A 140 29.10 17.21 -3.47
N HIS A 141 30.22 16.48 -3.56
CA HIS A 141 30.56 15.42 -2.61
C HIS A 141 29.49 14.30 -2.45
N ALA A 142 28.61 14.16 -3.43
CA ALA A 142 27.70 13.01 -3.49
C ALA A 142 28.52 11.72 -3.69
N THR A 143 28.14 10.66 -3.03
CA THR A 143 28.91 9.40 -3.00
C THR A 143 27.99 8.19 -3.20
N ALA A 144 28.20 7.43 -4.28
CA ALA A 144 27.49 6.20 -4.59
C ALA A 144 28.50 5.03 -4.60
N MET A 145 28.48 4.19 -3.56
CA MET A 145 29.53 3.22 -3.29
C MET A 145 29.21 1.79 -3.71
N ALA A 146 27.95 1.52 -4.10
CA ALA A 146 27.51 0.17 -4.40
C ALA A 146 26.83 0.07 -5.78
N PRO A 147 26.68 -1.13 -6.34
CA PRO A 147 26.06 -1.32 -7.65
C PRO A 147 24.65 -0.76 -7.74
N SER A 148 24.37 -0.05 -8.84
CA SER A 148 23.08 0.60 -9.11
C SER A 148 22.61 1.57 -7.99
N ALA A 149 23.52 2.08 -7.18
CA ALA A 149 23.22 3.07 -6.18
C ALA A 149 23.07 4.48 -6.77
N PHE A 150 22.17 5.26 -6.22
CA PHE A 150 21.94 6.65 -6.60
C PHE A 150 22.14 7.58 -5.41
N ALA A 151 23.09 8.50 -5.50
CA ALA A 151 23.32 9.56 -4.52
C ALA A 151 23.09 10.93 -5.19
N GLY A 152 22.07 11.67 -4.72
CA GLY A 152 21.69 12.96 -5.28
C GLY A 152 21.72 14.10 -4.23
N ALA A 153 22.43 15.15 -4.48
CA ALA A 153 22.64 16.36 -3.67
C ALA A 153 23.95 16.39 -2.86
N LEU A 154 24.20 17.52 -2.21
CA LEU A 154 25.40 17.77 -1.40
C LEU A 154 25.57 16.71 -0.30
N HIS A 155 26.74 16.05 -0.29
CA HIS A 155 27.08 15.01 0.71
C HIS A 155 26.08 13.85 0.80
N ALA A 156 25.22 13.61 -0.20
CA ALA A 156 24.39 12.43 -0.24
C ALA A 156 25.25 11.17 -0.33
N TYR A 157 24.92 10.13 0.43
CA TYR A 157 25.66 8.90 0.51
C TYR A 157 24.77 7.68 0.25
N ALA A 158 25.00 6.98 -0.84
CA ALA A 158 24.33 5.73 -1.20
C ALA A 158 25.31 4.56 -1.10
N GLY A 159 25.33 3.90 0.05
CA GLY A 159 26.27 2.82 0.39
C GLY A 159 25.76 1.42 0.06
N GLY A 160 24.46 1.21 0.02
CA GLY A 160 23.86 -0.09 -0.28
C GLY A 160 23.66 -0.32 -1.79
N ALA A 161 23.74 -1.57 -2.23
CA ALA A 161 23.40 -1.93 -3.60
C ALA A 161 21.94 -1.59 -3.92
N GLN A 162 21.68 -0.97 -5.09
CA GLN A 162 20.37 -0.51 -5.49
C GLN A 162 19.72 0.48 -4.51
N SER A 163 20.52 1.19 -3.73
CA SER A 163 20.05 2.18 -2.77
C SER A 163 19.90 3.57 -3.40
N VAL A 164 19.03 4.38 -2.81
CA VAL A 164 18.79 5.76 -3.23
C VAL A 164 18.98 6.70 -2.05
N ALA A 165 19.88 7.63 -2.16
CA ALA A 165 20.09 8.74 -1.23
C ALA A 165 19.86 10.07 -1.96
N LEU A 166 18.77 10.75 -1.68
CA LEU A 166 18.40 12.01 -2.33
C LEU A 166 18.11 13.09 -1.29
N GLY A 167 19.01 14.04 -1.19
CA GLY A 167 18.95 15.15 -0.25
C GLY A 167 20.31 15.45 0.38
N GLN A 168 20.49 16.68 0.84
CA GLN A 168 21.73 17.07 1.51
C GLN A 168 22.02 16.14 2.69
N SER A 169 23.21 15.55 2.71
CA SER A 169 23.65 14.64 3.78
C SER A 169 22.72 13.44 4.03
N SER A 170 21.92 13.07 3.05
CA SER A 170 21.11 11.85 3.12
C SER A 170 22.01 10.60 3.08
N GLN A 171 21.63 9.54 3.79
CA GLN A 171 22.39 8.31 3.90
C GLN A 171 21.49 7.09 3.64
N SER A 172 21.81 6.33 2.62
CA SER A 172 21.14 5.08 2.29
C SER A 172 22.16 3.94 2.33
N MET A 173 22.23 3.26 3.48
CA MET A 173 23.28 2.30 3.80
C MET A 173 22.90 0.87 3.43
N GLY A 174 21.63 0.51 3.58
CA GLY A 174 21.14 -0.83 3.33
C GLY A 174 20.98 -1.14 1.84
N GLU A 175 21.10 -2.41 1.47
CA GLU A 175 20.73 -2.86 0.12
C GLU A 175 19.26 -2.54 -0.16
N LYS A 176 18.97 -1.95 -1.31
CA LYS A 176 17.61 -1.54 -1.74
C LYS A 176 16.93 -0.59 -0.74
N SER A 177 17.71 0.16 0.00
CA SER A 177 17.19 1.19 0.89
C SER A 177 16.96 2.51 0.15
N THR A 178 16.13 3.37 0.72
CA THR A 178 15.78 4.67 0.13
C THR A 178 15.80 5.74 1.20
N ALA A 179 16.64 6.76 1.05
CA ALA A 179 16.72 7.92 1.92
C ALA A 179 16.45 9.19 1.10
N ILE A 180 15.31 9.83 1.31
CA ILE A 180 14.89 11.04 0.60
C ILE A 180 14.61 12.17 1.58
N GLY A 181 15.38 13.23 1.51
CA GLY A 181 15.29 14.40 2.37
C GLY A 181 16.64 14.77 2.96
N SER A 182 16.80 16.03 3.36
CA SER A 182 18.02 16.49 4.02
C SER A 182 18.22 15.74 5.33
N GLY A 183 19.38 15.10 5.51
CA GLY A 183 19.71 14.31 6.69
C GLY A 183 18.93 13.00 6.84
N ALA A 184 18.14 12.58 5.85
CA ALA A 184 17.42 11.32 5.89
C ALA A 184 18.38 10.12 5.97
N GLN A 185 18.05 9.11 6.77
CA GLN A 185 18.88 7.93 7.00
C GLN A 185 18.08 6.65 6.86
N ALA A 186 18.42 5.83 5.88
CA ALA A 186 17.90 4.48 5.68
C ALA A 186 19.04 3.49 5.89
N LEU A 187 19.12 2.93 7.10
CA LEU A 187 20.33 2.29 7.60
C LEU A 187 20.42 0.82 7.23
N GLU A 188 19.28 0.15 7.14
CA GLU A 188 19.21 -1.28 6.94
C GLU A 188 18.58 -1.67 5.60
N ARG A 189 18.73 -2.93 5.24
CA ARG A 189 18.22 -3.50 3.99
C ARG A 189 16.71 -3.29 3.85
N PHE A 190 16.25 -2.84 2.66
CA PHE A 190 14.85 -2.54 2.34
C PHE A 190 14.23 -1.44 3.22
N SER A 191 15.02 -0.69 3.97
CA SER A 191 14.50 0.43 4.75
C SER A 191 14.22 1.65 3.87
N THR A 192 13.25 2.45 4.27
CA THR A 192 12.86 3.67 3.57
C THR A 192 12.72 4.82 4.55
N ALA A 193 13.47 5.89 4.34
CA ALA A 193 13.39 7.13 5.10
C ALA A 193 13.04 8.30 4.15
N VAL A 194 11.85 8.86 4.28
CA VAL A 194 11.38 9.96 3.46
C VAL A 194 10.97 11.13 4.33
N GLY A 195 11.72 12.21 4.21
CA GLY A 195 11.56 13.44 5.00
C GLY A 195 12.88 13.93 5.56
N GLY A 196 13.01 15.21 5.81
CA GLY A 196 14.22 15.75 6.46
C GLY A 196 14.46 15.09 7.80
N ASN A 197 15.67 14.63 8.08
CA ASN A 197 16.06 13.92 9.30
C ASN A 197 15.21 12.70 9.65
N ALA A 198 14.53 12.12 8.67
CA ALA A 198 13.83 10.84 8.86
C ALA A 198 14.85 9.70 9.03
N VAL A 199 14.63 8.78 9.97
CA VAL A 199 15.56 7.68 10.28
C VAL A 199 14.82 6.34 10.30
N ALA A 200 15.11 5.48 9.33
CA ALA A 200 14.66 4.10 9.29
C ALA A 200 15.79 3.18 9.73
N THR A 201 15.68 2.60 10.93
CA THR A 201 16.78 1.95 11.63
C THR A 201 16.90 0.47 11.39
N ASN A 202 15.80 -0.22 11.06
CA ASN A 202 15.80 -1.66 10.92
C ASN A 202 15.41 -2.08 9.51
N LYS A 203 15.61 -3.34 9.23
CA LYS A 203 15.25 -3.97 7.98
C LYS A 203 13.73 -3.88 7.72
N HIS A 204 13.36 -3.47 6.50
CA HIS A 204 11.97 -3.25 6.06
C HIS A 204 11.24 -2.09 6.75
N ASP A 205 11.91 -1.30 7.55
CA ASP A 205 11.30 -0.15 8.20
C ASP A 205 11.05 1.00 7.21
N VAL A 206 9.99 1.75 7.49
CA VAL A 206 9.61 2.96 6.77
C VAL A 206 9.47 4.13 7.74
N ALA A 207 10.30 5.14 7.62
CA ALA A 207 10.17 6.42 8.33
C ALA A 207 9.64 7.48 7.36
N LEU A 208 8.45 8.00 7.58
CA LEU A 208 7.77 8.92 6.69
C LEU A 208 7.46 10.26 7.34
N GLY A 209 8.05 11.32 6.82
CA GLY A 209 7.90 12.69 7.30
C GLY A 209 9.15 13.21 8.02
N PHE A 210 9.22 14.53 8.15
CA PHE A 210 10.34 15.20 8.84
C PHE A 210 10.52 14.68 10.25
N GLY A 211 11.74 14.27 10.60
CA GLY A 211 12.10 13.80 11.94
C GLY A 211 11.43 12.48 12.35
N SER A 212 10.77 11.79 11.44
CA SER A 212 10.19 10.48 11.74
C SER A 212 11.28 9.46 12.03
N LYS A 213 11.05 8.60 13.02
CA LYS A 213 12.04 7.62 13.44
C LYS A 213 11.37 6.28 13.73
N THR A 214 11.93 5.21 13.20
CA THR A 214 11.52 3.84 13.55
C THR A 214 12.30 3.35 14.76
N THR A 215 11.64 2.55 15.59
CA THR A 215 12.21 1.97 16.81
C THR A 215 12.33 0.45 16.72
N GLY A 216 11.68 -0.14 15.72
CA GLY A 216 11.62 -1.56 15.47
C GLY A 216 10.21 -2.13 15.65
N ALA A 217 9.84 -2.98 14.71
CA ALA A 217 8.52 -3.58 14.69
C ALA A 217 8.30 -4.51 15.89
N VAL A 218 7.23 -4.27 16.64
CA VAL A 218 6.82 -5.09 17.78
C VAL A 218 5.63 -5.96 17.39
N GLY A 219 5.78 -7.26 17.48
CA GLY A 219 4.71 -8.20 17.23
C GLY A 219 3.74 -8.31 18.41
N THR A 220 2.45 -8.14 18.16
CA THR A 220 1.41 -8.21 19.18
C THR A 220 0.40 -9.29 18.82
N ALA A 221 0.52 -10.46 19.39
CA ALA A 221 -0.40 -11.58 19.16
C ALA A 221 -1.66 -11.48 20.03
N THR A 222 -1.51 -11.00 21.24
CA THR A 222 -2.57 -10.86 22.25
C THR A 222 -2.34 -9.59 23.07
N THR A 223 -3.40 -9.06 23.64
CA THR A 223 -3.32 -7.99 24.65
C THR A 223 -4.30 -8.26 25.77
N GLU A 224 -4.09 -7.65 26.93
CA GLU A 224 -5.02 -7.71 28.04
C GLU A 224 -5.42 -6.30 28.44
N VAL A 225 -6.72 -6.06 28.53
CA VAL A 225 -7.28 -4.78 28.98
C VAL A 225 -8.32 -5.06 30.05
N ASN A 226 -8.16 -4.47 31.23
CA ASN A 226 -9.06 -4.63 32.38
C ASN A 226 -9.34 -6.12 32.73
N GLY A 227 -8.32 -6.99 32.67
CA GLY A 227 -8.44 -8.41 32.96
C GLY A 227 -9.05 -9.26 31.83
N VAL A 228 -9.45 -8.65 30.73
CA VAL A 228 -9.96 -9.36 29.53
C VAL A 228 -8.84 -9.55 28.51
N LYS A 229 -8.58 -10.80 28.16
CA LYS A 229 -7.59 -11.15 27.13
C LYS A 229 -8.20 -11.07 25.74
N TYR A 230 -7.56 -10.31 24.88
CA TYR A 230 -7.89 -10.18 23.45
C TYR A 230 -6.79 -10.86 22.63
N GLY A 231 -7.15 -11.54 21.57
CA GLY A 231 -6.27 -12.25 20.63
C GLY A 231 -7.11 -13.19 19.76
N ILE A 232 -6.63 -13.82 18.78
CA ILE A 232 -5.33 -13.82 18.11
C ILE A 232 -5.38 -12.75 17.03
N PHE A 233 -4.53 -11.74 17.14
CA PHE A 233 -4.55 -10.64 16.18
C PHE A 233 -3.89 -11.05 14.86
N ALA A 234 -4.49 -10.64 13.74
CA ALA A 234 -3.89 -10.74 12.43
C ALA A 234 -2.64 -9.85 12.35
N GLY A 235 -1.65 -10.25 11.55
CA GLY A 235 -0.44 -9.45 11.38
C GLY A 235 0.46 -9.36 12.61
N HIS A 236 0.33 -10.25 13.58
CA HIS A 236 1.09 -10.25 14.83
C HIS A 236 2.61 -10.46 14.66
N ARG A 237 3.09 -10.73 13.46
CA ARG A 237 4.52 -10.85 13.12
C ARG A 237 4.88 -9.86 12.02
N PRO A 238 4.98 -8.57 12.33
CA PRO A 238 5.34 -7.57 11.33
C PRO A 238 6.79 -7.79 10.85
N VAL A 239 7.03 -7.55 9.58
CA VAL A 239 8.37 -7.65 8.98
C VAL A 239 9.17 -6.36 9.13
N GLY A 240 8.51 -5.26 9.46
CA GLY A 240 9.06 -3.93 9.67
C GLY A 240 8.01 -3.00 10.22
N GLU A 241 8.42 -1.82 10.60
CA GLU A 241 7.62 -0.74 11.15
C GLU A 241 7.44 0.38 10.13
N THR A 242 6.26 1.00 10.11
CA THR A 242 6.07 2.29 9.43
C THR A 242 5.83 3.37 10.48
N SER A 243 6.80 4.25 10.65
CA SER A 243 6.71 5.39 11.56
C SER A 243 6.42 6.68 10.79
N MET A 244 5.42 7.43 11.21
CA MET A 244 5.07 8.74 10.67
C MET A 244 5.46 9.89 11.61
N GLY A 245 6.23 9.62 12.65
CA GLY A 245 6.68 10.58 13.64
C GLY A 245 7.82 10.05 14.49
N SER A 246 7.99 10.66 15.64
CA SER A 246 8.85 10.22 16.74
C SER A 246 8.15 10.56 18.04
N GLU A 247 8.65 10.05 19.15
CA GLU A 247 8.12 10.34 20.48
C GLU A 247 8.04 11.86 20.72
N GLY A 248 6.85 12.36 21.09
CA GLY A 248 6.53 13.77 21.25
C GLY A 248 6.34 14.55 19.92
N TRP A 249 6.41 13.87 18.76
CA TRP A 249 6.26 14.45 17.41
C TRP A 249 5.36 13.56 16.55
N GLU A 250 4.29 13.05 17.12
CA GLU A 250 3.32 12.20 16.45
C GLU A 250 2.54 12.98 15.37
N ARG A 251 2.00 12.27 14.39
CA ARG A 251 1.20 12.84 13.32
C ARG A 251 -0.14 12.13 13.17
N ASN A 252 -1.16 12.91 12.91
CA ASN A 252 -2.45 12.37 12.48
C ASN A 252 -2.34 11.81 11.06
N VAL A 253 -2.91 10.62 10.86
CA VAL A 253 -3.14 10.06 9.53
C VAL A 253 -4.58 10.35 9.15
N THR A 254 -4.78 11.24 8.17
CA THR A 254 -6.10 11.68 7.71
C THR A 254 -6.43 11.06 6.35
N ASN A 255 -7.71 11.13 5.95
CA ASN A 255 -8.20 10.58 4.68
C ASN A 255 -7.97 9.06 4.54
N VAL A 256 -7.94 8.35 5.66
CA VAL A 256 -7.88 6.90 5.68
C VAL A 256 -9.24 6.34 5.32
N ALA A 257 -9.31 5.54 4.27
CA ALA A 257 -10.50 4.81 3.90
C ALA A 257 -10.89 3.81 4.99
N ALA A 258 -12.18 3.44 5.04
CA ALA A 258 -12.63 2.41 5.96
C ALA A 258 -11.96 1.06 5.68
N GLY A 259 -11.34 0.49 6.69
CA GLY A 259 -10.72 -0.82 6.63
C GLY A 259 -11.75 -1.96 6.66
N ARG A 260 -11.35 -3.13 6.17
CA ARG A 260 -12.18 -4.34 6.28
C ARG A 260 -12.27 -4.78 7.74
N ILE A 261 -13.47 -5.06 8.21
CA ILE A 261 -13.69 -5.57 9.57
C ILE A 261 -13.84 -7.08 9.49
N THR A 262 -12.73 -7.80 9.50
CA THR A 262 -12.70 -9.27 9.46
C THR A 262 -11.67 -9.82 10.44
N LYS A 263 -11.78 -11.08 10.79
CA LYS A 263 -10.83 -11.75 11.70
C LYS A 263 -9.38 -11.73 11.20
N THR A 264 -9.18 -11.67 9.89
CA THR A 264 -7.86 -11.73 9.24
C THR A 264 -7.43 -10.40 8.65
N SER A 265 -8.21 -9.32 8.84
CA SER A 265 -7.85 -8.01 8.32
C SER A 265 -6.67 -7.42 9.07
N THR A 266 -5.79 -6.81 8.30
CA THR A 266 -4.70 -5.95 8.78
C THR A 266 -4.87 -4.50 8.32
N ASP A 267 -6.06 -4.14 7.84
CA ASP A 267 -6.34 -2.79 7.39
C ASP A 267 -6.43 -1.83 8.58
N ALA A 268 -6.04 -0.58 8.37
CA ALA A 268 -6.27 0.47 9.36
C ALA A 268 -7.76 0.75 9.52
N VAL A 269 -8.17 1.05 10.73
CA VAL A 269 -9.54 1.45 11.06
C VAL A 269 -9.59 2.96 11.20
N ASN A 270 -10.51 3.64 10.51
CA ASN A 270 -10.69 5.08 10.65
C ASN A 270 -11.68 5.45 11.77
N GLY A 271 -11.68 6.74 12.13
CA GLY A 271 -12.51 7.25 13.22
C GLY A 271 -14.01 6.99 13.03
N SER A 272 -14.53 6.97 11.81
CA SER A 272 -15.94 6.70 11.55
C SER A 272 -16.36 5.27 11.89
N GLN A 273 -15.47 4.31 11.65
CA GLN A 273 -15.70 2.90 12.02
C GLN A 273 -15.69 2.72 13.54
N LEU A 274 -14.75 3.37 14.23
CA LEU A 274 -14.71 3.39 15.69
C LEU A 274 -15.92 4.10 16.27
N PHE A 275 -16.34 5.24 15.67
CA PHE A 275 -17.56 5.95 16.06
C PHE A 275 -18.80 5.05 15.96
N ALA A 276 -18.93 4.26 14.92
CA ALA A 276 -20.05 3.32 14.78
C ALA A 276 -20.08 2.30 15.93
N VAL A 277 -18.91 1.76 16.31
CA VAL A 277 -18.79 0.86 17.46
C VAL A 277 -19.09 1.58 18.77
N ALA A 278 -18.53 2.77 18.97
CA ALA A 278 -18.78 3.58 20.17
C ALA A 278 -20.25 3.94 20.31
N ASN A 279 -20.92 4.30 19.20
CA ASN A 279 -22.34 4.57 19.18
C ASN A 279 -23.16 3.33 19.57
N GLN A 280 -22.83 2.16 19.03
CA GLN A 280 -23.49 0.91 19.41
C GLN A 280 -23.27 0.56 20.89
N VAL A 281 -22.06 0.79 21.41
CA VAL A 281 -21.79 0.62 22.86
C VAL A 281 -22.65 1.58 23.68
N GLY A 282 -22.79 2.83 23.22
CA GLY A 282 -23.66 3.82 23.86
C GLY A 282 -25.14 3.39 23.89
N GLU A 283 -25.65 2.89 22.77
CA GLU A 283 -27.02 2.36 22.70
C GLU A 283 -27.20 1.10 23.57
N ASN A 284 -26.22 0.20 23.59
CA ASN A 284 -26.23 -0.97 24.46
C ASN A 284 -26.23 -0.58 25.95
N THR A 285 -25.48 0.49 26.31
CA THR A 285 -25.46 1.03 27.67
C THR A 285 -26.81 1.59 28.07
N LYS A 286 -27.47 2.36 27.17
CA LYS A 286 -28.85 2.86 27.41
C LYS A 286 -29.82 1.69 27.58
N GLY A 287 -29.70 0.67 26.72
CA GLY A 287 -30.50 -0.54 26.83
C GLY A 287 -30.28 -1.27 28.15
N PHE A 288 -29.02 -1.36 28.59
CA PHE A 288 -28.66 -1.99 29.87
C PHE A 288 -29.28 -1.22 31.05
N GLU A 289 -29.21 0.15 31.08
CA GLU A 289 -29.82 0.94 32.12
C GLU A 289 -31.36 0.88 32.10
N ALA A 290 -31.96 0.85 30.91
CA ALA A 290 -33.38 0.61 30.75
C ALA A 290 -33.82 -0.76 31.28
N ASN A 291 -33.07 -1.80 30.95
CA ASN A 291 -33.33 -3.15 31.48
C ASN A 291 -33.15 -3.24 32.98
N LYS A 292 -32.11 -2.59 33.51
CA LYS A 292 -31.87 -2.52 34.95
C LYS A 292 -33.05 -1.84 35.69
N LYS A 293 -33.55 -0.74 35.11
CA LYS A 293 -34.74 -0.06 35.62
C LYS A 293 -35.98 -0.96 35.58
N ALA A 294 -36.21 -1.61 34.43
CA ALA A 294 -37.33 -2.54 34.27
C ALA A 294 -37.24 -3.75 35.22
N ILE A 295 -36.02 -4.25 35.48
CA ILE A 295 -35.78 -5.33 36.45
C ILE A 295 -36.10 -4.84 37.89
N ALA A 296 -35.71 -3.61 38.22
CA ALA A 296 -36.04 -3.02 39.54
C ALA A 296 -37.57 -2.84 39.71
N GLU A 297 -38.25 -2.29 38.69
CA GLU A 297 -39.71 -2.14 38.67
C GLU A 297 -40.42 -3.50 38.76
N LEU A 298 -39.88 -4.52 38.09
CA LEU A 298 -40.38 -5.88 38.18
C LEU A 298 -40.16 -6.45 39.59
N GLY A 299 -39.02 -6.15 40.21
CA GLY A 299 -38.72 -6.48 41.61
C GLY A 299 -39.75 -5.90 42.59
N ASP A 300 -40.12 -4.65 42.39
CA ASP A 300 -41.15 -3.98 43.19
C ASP A 300 -42.52 -4.65 43.00
N VAL A 301 -42.86 -5.01 41.76
CA VAL A 301 -44.11 -5.74 41.47
C VAL A 301 -44.11 -7.14 42.10
N VAL A 302 -42.97 -7.83 42.07
CA VAL A 302 -42.82 -9.15 42.72
C VAL A 302 -42.95 -9.01 44.25
N ALA A 303 -42.36 -7.96 44.83
CA ALA A 303 -42.48 -7.70 46.26
C ALA A 303 -43.94 -7.37 46.67
N ILE A 304 -44.63 -6.57 45.87
CA ILE A 304 -46.05 -6.25 46.07
C ILE A 304 -46.88 -7.55 45.96
N ASN A 305 -46.61 -8.38 44.96
CA ASN A 305 -47.32 -9.68 44.79
C ASN A 305 -47.05 -10.63 45.97
N ALA A 306 -45.79 -10.65 46.45
CA ALA A 306 -45.44 -11.44 47.63
C ALA A 306 -46.19 -10.94 48.89
N GLY A 307 -46.24 -9.62 49.07
CA GLY A 307 -47.04 -9.01 50.15
C GLY A 307 -48.54 -9.29 50.04
N ASN A 308 -49.07 -9.25 48.80
CA ASN A 308 -50.47 -9.61 48.56
C ASN A 308 -50.74 -11.10 48.81
N ILE A 309 -49.78 -11.97 48.44
CA ILE A 309 -49.87 -13.41 48.75
C ILE A 309 -49.84 -13.65 50.25
N GLU A 310 -48.97 -12.89 50.99
CA GLU A 310 -48.91 -13.01 52.43
C GLU A 310 -50.17 -12.48 53.11
N ALA A 311 -50.69 -11.37 52.65
CA ALA A 311 -51.95 -10.79 53.09
C ALA A 311 -53.14 -11.76 52.78
N ASN A 312 -53.14 -12.32 51.57
CA ASN A 312 -54.14 -13.33 51.19
C ASN A 312 -54.02 -14.60 52.04
N THR A 313 -52.78 -15.03 52.34
CA THR A 313 -52.54 -16.17 53.23
C THR A 313 -53.03 -15.93 54.63
N GLN A 314 -52.84 -14.70 55.16
CA GLN A 314 -53.37 -14.28 56.46
C GLN A 314 -54.91 -14.23 56.45
N GLN A 315 -55.51 -13.70 55.37
CA GLN A 315 -56.94 -13.72 55.17
C GLN A 315 -57.51 -15.13 55.09
N ILE A 316 -56.84 -16.02 54.33
CA ILE A 316 -57.20 -17.42 54.22
C ILE A 316 -57.09 -18.10 55.57
N THR A 317 -56.03 -17.80 56.34
CA THR A 317 -55.84 -18.37 57.70
C THR A 317 -56.95 -17.89 58.64
N THR A 318 -57.31 -16.59 58.55
CA THR A 318 -58.42 -16.03 59.33
C THR A 318 -59.75 -16.64 58.90
N LEU A 319 -59.95 -16.81 57.59
CA LEU A 319 -61.14 -17.51 57.07
C LEU A 319 -61.21 -18.95 57.56
N ASN A 320 -60.09 -19.69 57.51
CA ASN A 320 -60.00 -21.05 58.01
C ASN A 320 -60.31 -21.12 59.51
N HIS A 321 -59.86 -20.13 60.29
CA HIS A 321 -60.19 -20.10 61.71
C HIS A 321 -61.70 -19.80 61.95
N THR A 322 -62.29 -18.95 61.10
CA THR A 322 -63.74 -18.66 61.13
C THR A 322 -64.55 -19.89 60.68
N VAL A 323 -64.06 -20.58 59.71
CA VAL A 323 -64.68 -21.85 59.20
C VAL A 323 -64.60 -22.97 60.23
N GLN A 324 -63.45 -23.09 60.95
CA GLN A 324 -63.35 -24.05 62.06
C GLN A 324 -64.32 -23.72 63.21
N GLN A 325 -64.65 -22.49 63.38
CA GLN A 325 -65.66 -22.06 64.39
C GLN A 325 -67.13 -22.27 63.96
N GLN A 326 -67.33 -22.41 62.63
CA GLN A 326 -68.67 -22.69 62.08
C GLN A 326 -68.70 -24.08 61.41
N ASN A 327 -68.78 -25.09 62.18
CA ASN A 327 -68.71 -26.54 61.79
C ASN A 327 -69.74 -27.04 60.73
N THR A 328 -70.46 -26.17 60.07
CA THR A 328 -71.50 -26.54 59.09
C THR A 328 -71.25 -26.03 57.65
N TRP A 329 -70.11 -25.31 57.37
CA TRP A 329 -69.89 -24.71 56.02
C TRP A 329 -68.65 -25.21 55.30
N ASN A 330 -67.97 -26.26 55.78
CA ASN A 330 -66.63 -26.59 55.41
C ASN A 330 -66.44 -27.25 54.04
N GLU A 331 -67.39 -28.02 53.55
CA GLU A 331 -67.21 -28.72 52.29
C GLU A 331 -67.24 -27.88 51.01
N ALA A 332 -67.98 -26.76 51.02
CA ALA A 332 -68.05 -25.86 49.89
C ALA A 332 -66.82 -24.94 49.75
N GLN A 333 -66.13 -24.65 50.84
CA GLN A 333 -64.95 -23.75 50.84
C GLN A 333 -63.63 -24.47 50.58
N ASP A 334 -63.53 -25.76 50.95
CA ASP A 334 -62.36 -26.59 50.61
C ASP A 334 -62.17 -26.72 49.07
N GLY A 335 -63.29 -26.81 48.33
CA GLY A 335 -63.27 -26.77 46.87
C GLY A 335 -62.69 -25.46 46.31
N GLN A 336 -63.05 -24.31 46.90
CA GLN A 336 -62.55 -23.00 46.44
C GLN A 336 -61.09 -22.76 46.81
N ILE A 337 -60.61 -23.24 47.95
CA ILE A 337 -59.20 -23.15 48.37
C ILE A 337 -58.31 -24.01 47.48
N ASN A 338 -58.77 -25.20 47.07
CA ASN A 338 -58.06 -26.09 46.16
C ASN A 338 -57.97 -25.49 44.73
N GLU A 339 -59.04 -24.79 44.29
CA GLU A 339 -59.02 -24.07 43.02
C GLU A 339 -58.03 -22.91 42.99
N LEU A 340 -57.96 -22.15 44.13
CA LEU A 340 -56.97 -21.07 44.28
C LEU A 340 -55.53 -21.56 44.25
N ARG A 341 -55.22 -22.71 44.86
CA ARG A 341 -53.90 -23.37 44.80
C ARG A 341 -53.53 -23.84 43.39
N GLY A 342 -54.54 -24.34 42.64
CA GLY A 342 -54.36 -24.69 41.24
C GLY A 342 -53.95 -23.50 40.36
N ASN A 343 -54.61 -22.36 40.55
CA ASN A 343 -54.34 -21.14 39.83
C ASN A 343 -52.97 -20.54 40.17
N VAL A 344 -52.53 -20.65 41.42
CA VAL A 344 -51.17 -20.21 41.85
C VAL A 344 -50.10 -21.07 41.20
N SER A 345 -50.32 -22.39 41.13
CA SER A 345 -49.39 -23.31 40.42
C SER A 345 -49.29 -23.00 38.93
N VAL A 346 -50.43 -22.76 38.26
CA VAL A 346 -50.45 -22.40 36.82
C VAL A 346 -49.76 -21.01 36.58
N ASN A 347 -49.90 -20.08 37.49
CA ASN A 347 -49.23 -18.78 37.37
C ASN A 347 -47.72 -18.86 37.60
N SER A 348 -47.26 -19.79 38.50
CA SER A 348 -45.85 -20.08 38.70
C SER A 348 -45.20 -20.68 37.43
N GLU A 349 -45.85 -21.67 36.82
CA GLU A 349 -45.40 -22.22 35.55
C GLU A 349 -45.36 -21.16 34.39
N ARG A 350 -46.34 -20.26 34.38
CA ARG A 350 -46.35 -19.15 33.42
C ARG A 350 -45.17 -18.18 33.63
N LEU A 351 -44.81 -17.92 34.87
CA LEU A 351 -43.67 -17.04 35.20
C LEU A 351 -42.35 -17.69 34.80
N ASP A 352 -42.20 -19.00 35.01
CA ASP A 352 -41.03 -19.73 34.60
C ASP A 352 -40.92 -19.83 33.07
N ASN A 353 -42.05 -20.02 32.39
CA ASN A 353 -42.10 -20.00 30.92
C ASN A 353 -41.77 -18.61 30.34
N LEU A 354 -42.23 -17.54 30.99
CA LEU A 354 -41.89 -16.17 30.56
C LEU A 354 -40.39 -15.87 30.70
N THR A 355 -39.81 -16.35 31.82
CA THR A 355 -38.37 -16.22 32.07
C THR A 355 -37.51 -16.99 31.05
N ALA A 356 -37.95 -18.19 30.66
CA ALA A 356 -37.32 -19.00 29.63
C ALA A 356 -37.44 -18.33 28.24
N LEU A 357 -38.60 -17.72 27.94
CA LEU A 357 -38.82 -16.99 26.68
C LEU A 357 -37.88 -15.76 26.52
N VAL A 358 -37.73 -15.00 27.60
CA VAL A 358 -36.81 -13.82 27.60
C VAL A 358 -35.36 -14.23 27.39
N LYS A 359 -34.92 -15.36 28.00
CA LYS A 359 -33.58 -15.92 27.75
C LYS A 359 -33.42 -16.44 26.31
N GLY A 360 -34.46 -17.05 25.75
CA GLY A 360 -34.46 -17.55 24.37
C GLY A 360 -34.38 -16.40 23.32
N MET A 361 -35.04 -15.28 23.59
CA MET A 361 -35.01 -14.14 22.69
C MET A 361 -33.60 -13.55 22.54
N GLY A 362 -32.82 -13.49 23.64
CA GLY A 362 -31.43 -12.99 23.59
C GLY A 362 -30.50 -13.89 22.78
N ALA A 363 -30.73 -15.21 22.85
CA ALA A 363 -29.94 -16.17 22.05
C ALA A 363 -30.26 -16.08 20.54
N ASN A 364 -31.54 -15.92 20.21
CA ASN A 364 -31.99 -15.79 18.82
C ASN A 364 -31.52 -14.48 18.18
N GLU A 365 -31.46 -13.40 18.95
CA GLU A 365 -30.92 -12.11 18.46
C GLU A 365 -29.44 -12.23 18.06
N ALA A 366 -28.64 -12.96 18.83
CA ALA A 366 -27.22 -13.18 18.54
C ALA A 366 -27.02 -14.01 17.26
N ILE A 367 -27.87 -15.05 17.07
CA ILE A 367 -27.83 -15.90 15.86
C ILE A 367 -28.25 -15.08 14.64
N LEU A 368 -29.34 -14.33 14.73
CA LEU A 368 -29.83 -13.52 13.62
C LEU A 368 -28.85 -12.43 13.18
N ARG A 369 -28.13 -11.82 14.13
CA ARG A 369 -27.07 -10.85 13.85
C ARG A 369 -25.91 -11.49 13.07
N LYS A 370 -25.53 -12.73 13.47
CA LYS A 370 -24.48 -13.46 12.78
C LYS A 370 -24.90 -13.83 11.35
N GLU A 371 -26.09 -14.41 11.19
CA GLU A 371 -26.62 -14.80 9.87
C GLU A 371 -26.76 -13.61 8.92
N MET A 372 -27.28 -12.47 9.43
CA MET A 372 -27.36 -11.23 8.66
C MET A 372 -25.98 -10.70 8.21
N HIS A 373 -24.98 -10.87 9.08
CA HIS A 373 -23.62 -10.47 8.75
C HIS A 373 -23.04 -11.37 7.65
N ASP A 374 -23.22 -12.67 7.77
CA ASP A 374 -22.71 -13.64 6.81
C ASP A 374 -23.41 -13.51 5.44
N LEU A 375 -24.74 -13.37 5.43
CA LEU A 375 -25.53 -13.13 4.21
C LEU A 375 -25.10 -11.85 3.49
N ARG A 376 -24.83 -10.78 4.26
CA ARG A 376 -24.35 -9.51 3.70
C ARG A 376 -23.00 -9.65 3.00
N ARG A 377 -22.12 -10.47 3.57
CA ARG A 377 -20.80 -10.75 2.99
C ARG A 377 -20.91 -11.63 1.74
N GLU A 378 -21.74 -12.65 1.79
CA GLU A 378 -21.97 -13.55 0.67
C GLU A 378 -22.56 -12.83 -0.54
N SER A 379 -23.55 -11.96 -0.32
CA SER A 379 -24.11 -11.10 -1.38
C SER A 379 -23.05 -10.20 -2.02
N ARG A 380 -22.16 -9.63 -1.22
CA ARG A 380 -21.07 -8.77 -1.73
C ARG A 380 -20.04 -9.56 -2.54
N ALA A 381 -19.70 -10.77 -2.11
CA ALA A 381 -18.80 -11.65 -2.84
C ALA A 381 -19.39 -12.05 -4.21
N GLY A 382 -20.68 -12.37 -4.25
CA GLY A 382 -21.39 -12.64 -5.52
C GLY A 382 -21.37 -11.45 -6.48
N ILE A 383 -21.56 -10.22 -5.99
CA ILE A 383 -21.45 -8.99 -6.80
C ILE A 383 -20.00 -8.79 -7.31
N ALA A 384 -19.00 -9.05 -6.47
CA ALA A 384 -17.61 -9.00 -6.90
C ALA A 384 -17.33 -10.02 -8.01
N GLY A 385 -17.91 -11.23 -7.88
CA GLY A 385 -17.85 -12.28 -8.91
C GLY A 385 -18.43 -11.85 -10.25
N ALA A 386 -19.58 -11.23 -10.23
CA ALA A 386 -20.22 -10.70 -11.44
C ALA A 386 -19.36 -9.60 -12.10
N ASN A 387 -18.79 -8.70 -11.29
CA ASN A 387 -17.89 -7.67 -11.79
C ASN A 387 -16.61 -8.25 -12.40
N ALA A 388 -16.04 -9.30 -11.80
CA ALA A 388 -14.86 -9.98 -12.33
C ALA A 388 -15.14 -10.59 -13.71
N ILE A 389 -16.28 -11.24 -13.90
CA ILE A 389 -16.71 -11.81 -15.18
C ILE A 389 -16.94 -10.72 -16.24
N ALA A 390 -17.51 -9.59 -15.85
CA ALA A 390 -17.70 -8.45 -16.74
C ALA A 390 -16.35 -7.89 -17.26
N GLY A 391 -15.32 -7.91 -16.41
CA GLY A 391 -13.98 -7.42 -16.72
C GLY A 391 -13.14 -8.31 -17.64
N ILE A 392 -13.60 -9.49 -18.03
CA ILE A 392 -12.86 -10.37 -18.95
C ILE A 392 -12.85 -9.73 -20.35
N PRO A 393 -11.68 -9.43 -20.88
CA PRO A 393 -11.55 -8.77 -22.19
C PRO A 393 -12.07 -9.65 -23.32
N GLN A 394 -12.53 -8.99 -24.36
CA GLN A 394 -12.94 -9.65 -25.58
C GLN A 394 -11.92 -9.37 -26.70
N PRO A 395 -11.73 -10.28 -27.64
CA PRO A 395 -10.90 -10.01 -28.80
C PRO A 395 -11.51 -8.91 -29.67
N HIS A 396 -10.70 -8.25 -30.45
CA HIS A 396 -11.12 -7.07 -31.23
C HIS A 396 -11.23 -7.33 -32.73
N ALA A 397 -10.82 -8.50 -33.18
CA ALA A 397 -10.86 -8.83 -34.60
C ALA A 397 -11.52 -10.20 -34.85
N PRO A 398 -12.18 -10.38 -36.01
CA PRO A 398 -12.75 -11.66 -36.41
C PRO A 398 -11.73 -12.81 -36.39
N GLY A 399 -12.16 -13.98 -36.00
CA GLY A 399 -11.34 -15.19 -35.92
C GLY A 399 -10.43 -15.28 -34.69
N GLN A 400 -10.36 -14.26 -33.89
CA GLN A 400 -9.50 -14.26 -32.70
C GLN A 400 -10.19 -14.91 -31.50
N THR A 401 -9.38 -15.62 -30.74
CA THR A 401 -9.74 -16.12 -29.41
C THR A 401 -8.89 -15.39 -28.38
N ALA A 402 -9.51 -14.85 -27.39
CA ALA A 402 -8.82 -14.24 -26.26
C ALA A 402 -9.09 -15.06 -24.98
N PHE A 403 -8.02 -15.36 -24.29
CA PHE A 403 -8.08 -15.80 -22.91
C PHE A 403 -7.89 -14.58 -22.04
N GLY A 404 -8.72 -14.40 -21.10
CA GLY A 404 -8.67 -13.22 -20.25
C GLY A 404 -8.90 -13.52 -18.78
N VAL A 405 -8.33 -12.66 -18.00
CA VAL A 405 -8.56 -12.65 -16.56
C VAL A 405 -9.26 -11.33 -16.22
N GLY A 406 -10.32 -11.43 -15.47
CA GLY A 406 -11.00 -10.29 -14.89
C GLY A 406 -10.89 -10.31 -13.38
N ALA A 407 -10.83 -9.14 -12.78
CA ALA A 407 -10.90 -9.00 -11.34
C ALA A 407 -12.07 -8.08 -11.00
N GLY A 408 -12.79 -8.42 -9.96
CA GLY A 408 -13.92 -7.64 -9.46
C GLY A 408 -13.78 -7.43 -7.96
N TYR A 409 -14.21 -6.27 -7.53
CA TYR A 409 -14.21 -5.91 -6.13
C TYR A 409 -15.49 -5.16 -5.78
N PHE A 410 -16.08 -5.51 -4.64
CA PHE A 410 -17.26 -4.81 -4.14
C PHE A 410 -17.34 -4.87 -2.61
N LYS A 411 -17.31 -3.70 -1.99
CA LYS A 411 -17.47 -3.51 -0.54
C LYS A 411 -16.71 -4.54 0.32
N HIS A 412 -15.40 -4.63 0.10
CA HIS A 412 -14.44 -5.48 0.83
C HIS A 412 -14.49 -6.99 0.52
N GLU A 413 -15.22 -7.39 -0.51
CA GLU A 413 -15.12 -8.73 -1.09
C GLU A 413 -14.59 -8.63 -2.51
N GLY A 414 -13.73 -9.54 -2.88
CA GLY A 414 -13.09 -9.60 -4.19
C GLY A 414 -13.43 -10.88 -4.94
N ALA A 415 -13.19 -10.87 -6.22
CA ALA A 415 -13.26 -12.06 -7.03
C ALA A 415 -12.30 -11.96 -8.22
N VAL A 416 -11.88 -13.08 -8.70
CA VAL A 416 -11.16 -13.21 -9.95
C VAL A 416 -11.96 -14.10 -10.90
N ALA A 417 -11.93 -13.77 -12.16
CA ALA A 417 -12.58 -14.57 -13.20
C ALA A 417 -11.56 -14.93 -14.28
N LEU A 418 -11.69 -16.13 -14.76
CA LEU A 418 -10.96 -16.61 -15.92
C LEU A 418 -11.98 -16.86 -17.03
N GLY A 419 -11.66 -16.47 -18.19
CA GLY A 419 -12.57 -16.71 -19.29
C GLY A 419 -11.89 -16.73 -20.65
N VAL A 420 -12.66 -17.24 -21.55
CA VAL A 420 -12.31 -17.27 -22.96
C VAL A 420 -13.42 -16.59 -23.76
N SER A 421 -13.04 -15.78 -24.68
CA SER A 421 -13.96 -15.18 -25.62
C SER A 421 -13.45 -15.37 -27.04
N HIS A 422 -14.35 -15.62 -27.93
CA HIS A 422 -14.02 -15.88 -29.33
C HIS A 422 -14.96 -15.10 -30.25
N ILE A 423 -14.39 -14.45 -31.21
CA ILE A 423 -15.13 -13.86 -32.31
C ILE A 423 -15.02 -14.79 -33.51
N SER A 424 -16.12 -15.24 -34.04
CA SER A 424 -16.15 -16.08 -35.24
C SER A 424 -15.40 -15.43 -36.42
N ASN A 425 -14.91 -16.24 -37.34
CA ASN A 425 -14.23 -15.75 -38.55
C ASN A 425 -15.08 -14.75 -39.38
N SER A 426 -16.39 -14.84 -39.27
CA SER A 426 -17.31 -13.89 -39.93
C SER A 426 -17.47 -12.57 -39.16
N GLY A 427 -16.90 -12.44 -37.98
CA GLY A 427 -17.06 -11.27 -37.10
C GLY A 427 -18.46 -11.08 -36.50
N LYS A 428 -19.39 -11.98 -36.81
CA LYS A 428 -20.80 -11.81 -36.44
C LYS A 428 -21.18 -12.45 -35.11
N TRP A 429 -20.51 -13.47 -34.72
CA TRP A 429 -20.76 -14.17 -33.45
C TRP A 429 -19.65 -13.93 -32.48
N VAL A 430 -20.00 -13.54 -31.30
CA VAL A 430 -19.07 -13.47 -30.16
C VAL A 430 -19.56 -14.44 -29.11
N THR A 431 -18.72 -15.39 -28.76
CA THR A 431 -18.94 -16.31 -27.65
C THR A 431 -18.04 -15.94 -26.50
N LYS A 432 -18.54 -15.98 -25.32
CA LYS A 432 -17.78 -15.74 -24.11
C LYS A 432 -18.17 -16.77 -23.06
N ALA A 433 -17.21 -17.39 -22.45
CA ALA A 433 -17.41 -18.25 -21.30
C ALA A 433 -16.42 -17.90 -20.22
N GLY A 434 -16.83 -17.98 -19.01
CA GLY A 434 -15.95 -17.68 -17.88
C GLY A 434 -16.41 -18.30 -16.59
N VAL A 435 -15.47 -18.47 -15.70
CA VAL A 435 -15.70 -18.88 -14.33
C VAL A 435 -15.10 -17.85 -13.40
N ASN A 436 -15.74 -17.59 -12.30
CA ASN A 436 -15.18 -16.74 -11.26
C ASN A 436 -15.07 -17.50 -9.94
N PHE A 437 -14.15 -17.03 -9.13
CA PHE A 437 -13.91 -17.48 -7.77
C PHE A 437 -13.89 -16.23 -6.88
N ASP A 438 -14.74 -16.21 -5.90
CA ASP A 438 -14.80 -15.09 -4.96
C ASP A 438 -14.06 -15.35 -3.65
N THR A 439 -13.92 -14.32 -2.85
CA THR A 439 -13.23 -14.39 -1.54
C THR A 439 -13.93 -15.27 -0.52
N ARG A 440 -15.17 -15.69 -0.79
CA ARG A 440 -15.96 -16.62 0.05
C ARG A 440 -15.91 -18.07 -0.45
N LYS A 441 -15.05 -18.33 -1.46
CA LYS A 441 -14.88 -19.61 -2.13
C LYS A 441 -16.09 -20.08 -2.95
N ASN A 442 -17.02 -19.16 -3.27
CA ASN A 442 -18.06 -19.50 -4.22
C ASN A 442 -17.51 -19.46 -5.63
N VAL A 443 -18.05 -20.34 -6.43
CA VAL A 443 -17.70 -20.45 -7.85
C VAL A 443 -18.92 -20.09 -8.67
N GLY A 444 -18.79 -19.10 -9.51
CA GLY A 444 -19.78 -18.75 -10.49
C GLY A 444 -19.27 -19.06 -11.90
N ALA A 445 -20.17 -19.38 -12.78
CA ALA A 445 -19.86 -19.58 -14.19
C ALA A 445 -20.81 -18.79 -15.06
N THR A 446 -20.34 -18.37 -16.20
CA THR A 446 -21.13 -17.68 -17.21
C THR A 446 -20.80 -18.17 -18.60
N ILE A 447 -21.80 -18.20 -19.42
CA ILE A 447 -21.64 -18.34 -20.86
C ILE A 447 -22.53 -17.32 -21.54
N GLY A 448 -21.98 -16.66 -22.49
CA GLY A 448 -22.69 -15.65 -23.28
C GLY A 448 -22.45 -15.82 -24.78
N LEU A 449 -23.47 -15.60 -25.53
CA LEU A 449 -23.41 -15.57 -26.96
C LEU A 449 -24.03 -14.27 -27.44
N SER A 450 -23.36 -13.55 -28.29
CA SER A 450 -23.93 -12.36 -28.94
C SER A 450 -23.73 -12.40 -30.44
N TYR A 451 -24.69 -11.88 -31.13
CA TYR A 451 -24.65 -11.71 -32.57
C TYR A 451 -24.60 -10.24 -32.93
N VAL A 452 -23.62 -9.86 -33.71
CA VAL A 452 -23.43 -8.47 -34.12
C VAL A 452 -24.25 -8.21 -35.40
N LEU A 453 -25.25 -7.37 -35.29
CA LEU A 453 -26.06 -6.90 -36.41
C LEU A 453 -25.48 -5.57 -36.91
N GLY A 454 -24.88 -5.59 -38.09
CA GLY A 454 -24.31 -4.40 -38.76
C GLY A 454 -22.81 -4.54 -39.03
N GLY A 455 -22.41 -4.14 -40.25
CA GLY A 455 -21.03 -4.17 -40.70
C GLY A 455 -20.18 -3.09 -40.03
N VAL A 456 -18.93 -3.38 -39.88
CA VAL A 456 -17.89 -2.59 -39.23
C VAL A 456 -17.83 -1.15 -39.75
N PRO A 457 -17.74 -0.17 -38.84
CA PRO A 457 -16.54 0.66 -38.87
C PRO A 457 -15.79 0.61 -37.54
N VAL A 458 -14.50 0.62 -37.68
CA VAL A 458 -13.57 0.85 -36.58
C VAL A 458 -13.88 2.23 -35.98
N VAL A 459 -14.49 2.26 -34.82
CA VAL A 459 -14.58 3.49 -34.02
C VAL A 459 -14.02 3.21 -32.62
N ALA A 460 -13.16 4.11 -32.22
CA ALA A 460 -12.50 4.16 -30.95
C ALA A 460 -13.45 3.97 -29.76
N PRO A 461 -12.95 3.47 -28.65
CA PRO A 461 -13.81 3.15 -27.52
C PRO A 461 -14.44 4.41 -26.92
N ALA A 462 -15.77 4.41 -26.89
CA ALA A 462 -16.53 5.40 -26.15
C ALA A 462 -16.37 5.19 -24.63
N PRO A 463 -16.43 6.25 -23.86
CA PRO A 463 -16.22 6.17 -22.44
C PRO A 463 -17.32 5.34 -21.76
N VAL A 464 -16.91 4.51 -20.85
CA VAL A 464 -17.79 3.71 -20.00
C VAL A 464 -18.61 4.66 -19.13
N VAL A 465 -19.88 4.78 -19.44
CA VAL A 465 -20.84 5.42 -18.54
C VAL A 465 -21.18 4.43 -17.44
N ILE A 466 -20.62 4.67 -16.28
CA ILE A 466 -21.01 3.95 -15.07
C ILE A 466 -22.40 4.44 -14.67
N HIS A 467 -23.42 3.68 -14.98
CA HIS A 467 -24.71 3.89 -14.37
C HIS A 467 -24.64 3.52 -12.90
N LYS A 468 -24.64 4.56 -12.08
CA LYS A 468 -24.83 4.43 -10.63
C LYS A 468 -26.29 3.97 -10.41
N THR A 469 -26.49 2.67 -10.26
CA THR A 469 -27.77 2.17 -9.81
C THR A 469 -27.89 2.51 -8.33
N GLU A 470 -28.60 3.55 -8.03
CA GLU A 470 -29.07 3.83 -6.67
C GLU A 470 -30.04 2.72 -6.28
N VAL A 471 -29.59 1.81 -5.45
CA VAL A 471 -30.49 0.90 -4.74
C VAL A 471 -31.17 1.73 -3.67
N VAL A 472 -32.39 2.16 -3.97
CA VAL A 472 -33.27 2.74 -2.94
C VAL A 472 -33.65 1.61 -2.00
N GLU A 473 -32.97 1.51 -0.90
CA GLU A 473 -33.33 0.63 0.22
C GLU A 473 -34.62 1.19 0.83
N LYS A 474 -35.74 0.59 0.44
CA LYS A 474 -37.04 0.91 0.99
C LYS A 474 -37.06 0.34 2.41
N VAL A 475 -36.66 1.16 3.38
CA VAL A 475 -36.88 0.86 4.79
C VAL A 475 -38.39 0.85 5.01
N ILE A 476 -38.96 -0.34 5.15
CA ILE A 476 -40.32 -0.48 5.66
C ILE A 476 -40.27 -0.20 7.16
N VAL A 477 -40.41 1.03 7.54
CA VAL A 477 -40.74 1.39 8.92
C VAL A 477 -42.16 0.89 9.15
N ARG A 478 -42.32 -0.24 9.82
CA ARG A 478 -43.58 -0.58 10.41
C ARG A 478 -43.81 0.41 11.55
N GLU A 479 -44.64 1.35 11.31
CA GLU A 479 -45.23 2.22 12.32
C GLU A 479 -45.95 1.32 13.33
N VAL A 480 -45.39 1.19 14.50
CA VAL A 480 -46.08 0.62 15.66
C VAL A 480 -47.08 1.67 16.12
N ALA A 481 -48.34 1.39 15.92
CA ALA A 481 -49.42 2.26 16.41
C ALA A 481 -49.22 2.62 17.87
N PRO A 482 -49.47 3.85 18.24
CA PRO A 482 -49.36 4.28 19.62
C PRO A 482 -50.41 3.56 20.48
N VAL A 483 -49.94 2.93 21.54
CA VAL A 483 -50.81 2.42 22.60
C VAL A 483 -51.53 3.61 23.23
N PRO A 484 -52.85 3.61 23.32
CA PRO A 484 -53.58 4.72 23.91
C PRO A 484 -53.25 4.82 25.39
N ALA A 485 -52.75 5.96 25.77
CA ALA A 485 -52.74 6.38 27.17
C ALA A 485 -54.20 6.55 27.62
N GLN A 486 -54.55 5.84 28.64
CA GLN A 486 -55.42 6.30 29.73
C GLN A 486 -56.01 5.10 30.52
N VAL A 487 -55.52 4.87 31.68
CA VAL A 487 -56.46 4.63 32.82
C VAL A 487 -55.96 5.50 33.96
N LYS A 488 -56.66 6.61 34.15
CA LYS A 488 -56.73 7.31 35.40
C LYS A 488 -57.49 6.39 36.38
N VAL A 489 -56.84 5.93 37.41
CA VAL A 489 -57.57 5.50 38.60
C VAL A 489 -57.44 6.62 39.64
N ARG A 490 -58.61 7.20 39.92
CA ARG A 490 -58.86 8.02 41.10
C ARG A 490 -58.96 7.13 42.34
N GLN A 491 -58.44 7.67 43.41
CA GLN A 491 -58.47 7.32 44.81
C GLN A 491 -57.64 6.14 45.27
#